data_99091fd62490e55aa32cc7cc6d2707ec
#
_entry.id   99091fd62490e55aa32cc7cc6d2707ec
#
_cell.length_a   1.000
_cell.length_b   1.000
_cell.length_c   1.000
_cell.angle_alpha   90.00
_cell.angle_beta   90.00
_cell.angle_gamma   90.00
#
_symmetry.space_group_name_H-M   'P 1'
#
loop_
_entity.id
_entity.type
_entity.pdbx_description
1 polymer ?
#
loop_
_entity_poly.entity_id
_entity_poly.type
_entity_poly.pdbx_seq_one_letter_code
_entity_poly.pdbx_strand_id
1 'polypeptide(L)'
;NTSLKENIRIGKKDATDKEIMDAAHAAGCDEFIKRLPNGIDTIVGENGTTISGGERQRISIARALLKDAPIILLDEVSASLDVENETKIQEAISCLTKNKTVIIIAHRMRTISNANKIVVLEAGRVVQCGNHNELINQDGIYKQMVLLQSKK
;
A
#
# COMPACT_ATOMS: atom_id res chain seq x y z
N ASN A 1 5.68 -17.80 -14.00
CA ASN A 1 6.21 -16.97 -15.09
C ASN A 1 5.04 -16.51 -15.99
N THR A 2 4.57 -15.30 -15.78
CA THR A 2 3.51 -14.69 -16.58
C THR A 2 3.93 -13.27 -16.96
N SER A 3 3.25 -12.66 -17.95
CA SER A 3 3.53 -11.27 -18.29
C SER A 3 3.12 -10.33 -17.16
N LEU A 4 3.68 -9.12 -17.15
CA LEU A 4 3.29 -8.07 -16.22
C LEU A 4 1.79 -7.76 -16.34
N LYS A 5 1.26 -7.74 -17.55
CA LYS A 5 -0.17 -7.57 -17.84
C LYS A 5 -1.02 -8.63 -17.11
N GLU A 6 -0.67 -9.89 -17.25
CA GLU A 6 -1.41 -10.98 -16.60
C GLU A 6 -1.24 -10.96 -15.07
N ASN A 7 -0.11 -10.49 -14.58
CA ASN A 7 0.09 -10.25 -13.15
C ASN A 7 -0.87 -9.19 -12.60
N ILE A 8 -1.13 -8.10 -13.34
CA ILE A 8 -2.09 -7.07 -12.94
C ILE A 8 -3.53 -7.60 -13.08
N ARG A 9 -3.82 -8.37 -14.14
CA ARG A 9 -5.14 -8.99 -14.41
C ARG A 9 -5.62 -9.90 -13.26
N ILE A 10 -4.74 -10.39 -12.40
CA ILE A 10 -5.12 -11.14 -11.19
C ILE A 10 -6.12 -10.35 -10.32
N GLY A 11 -6.06 -9.02 -10.33
CA GLY A 11 -7.01 -8.16 -9.61
C GLY A 11 -8.46 -8.28 -10.08
N LYS A 12 -8.66 -8.50 -11.41
CA LYS A 12 -9.96 -8.65 -12.05
C LYS A 12 -9.78 -9.47 -13.33
N LYS A 13 -10.22 -10.72 -13.33
CA LYS A 13 -9.94 -11.71 -14.40
C LYS A 13 -10.50 -11.31 -15.77
N ASP A 14 -11.65 -10.65 -15.80
CA ASP A 14 -12.37 -10.19 -17.00
C ASP A 14 -12.03 -8.75 -17.39
N ALA A 15 -10.96 -8.17 -16.79
CA ALA A 15 -10.54 -6.83 -17.12
C ALA A 15 -10.06 -6.72 -18.57
N THR A 16 -10.48 -5.67 -19.23
CA THR A 16 -9.99 -5.28 -20.55
C THR A 16 -8.53 -4.79 -20.46
N ASP A 17 -7.80 -4.85 -21.58
CA ASP A 17 -6.44 -4.32 -21.62
C ASP A 17 -6.39 -2.82 -21.27
N LYS A 18 -7.43 -2.07 -21.60
CA LYS A 18 -7.55 -0.66 -21.21
C LYS A 18 -7.64 -0.50 -19.69
N GLU A 19 -8.50 -1.24 -19.00
CA GLU A 19 -8.62 -1.19 -17.53
C GLU A 19 -7.31 -1.56 -16.86
N ILE A 20 -6.56 -2.52 -17.41
CA ILE A 20 -5.25 -2.92 -16.88
C ILE A 20 -4.23 -1.78 -17.05
N MET A 21 -4.20 -1.13 -18.23
CA MET A 21 -3.30 0.01 -18.47
C MET A 21 -3.66 1.20 -17.58
N ASP A 22 -4.94 1.52 -17.42
CA ASP A 22 -5.41 2.60 -16.55
C ASP A 22 -5.01 2.33 -15.08
N ALA A 23 -5.15 1.10 -14.60
CA ALA A 23 -4.71 0.70 -13.26
C ALA A 23 -3.18 0.76 -13.09
N ALA A 24 -2.43 0.34 -14.10
CA ALA A 24 -0.98 0.43 -14.11
C ALA A 24 -0.50 1.89 -14.08
N HIS A 25 -1.13 2.75 -14.87
CA HIS A 25 -0.87 4.19 -14.88
C HIS A 25 -1.15 4.82 -13.51
N ALA A 26 -2.32 4.58 -12.93
CA ALA A 26 -2.71 5.09 -11.61
C ALA A 26 -1.79 4.59 -10.47
N ALA A 27 -1.13 3.45 -10.66
CA ALA A 27 -0.13 2.91 -9.75
C ALA A 27 1.30 3.43 -10.02
N GLY A 28 1.50 4.36 -10.97
CA GLY A 28 2.81 4.91 -11.32
C GLY A 28 3.76 3.92 -11.99
N CYS A 29 3.22 2.97 -12.78
CA CYS A 29 4.02 1.91 -13.42
C CYS A 29 4.66 2.34 -14.76
N ASP A 30 4.24 3.47 -15.35
CA ASP A 30 4.58 3.84 -16.73
C ASP A 30 6.08 3.87 -17.03
N GLU A 31 6.88 4.46 -16.14
CA GLU A 31 8.30 4.64 -16.36
C GLU A 31 9.06 3.32 -16.43
N PHE A 32 8.76 2.41 -15.50
CA PHE A 32 9.45 1.12 -15.53
C PHE A 32 8.90 0.21 -16.65
N ILE A 33 7.61 0.27 -16.97
CA ILE A 33 7.02 -0.45 -18.10
C ILE A 33 7.72 -0.05 -19.40
N LYS A 34 7.97 1.24 -19.63
CA LYS A 34 8.69 1.75 -20.82
C LYS A 34 10.12 1.23 -20.93
N ARG A 35 10.77 0.90 -19.80
CA ARG A 35 12.14 0.35 -19.78
C ARG A 35 12.21 -1.14 -20.06
N LEU A 36 11.09 -1.85 -19.93
CA LEU A 36 11.04 -3.29 -20.16
C LEU A 36 11.05 -3.63 -21.66
N PRO A 37 11.72 -4.70 -22.08
CA PRO A 37 11.94 -5.02 -23.49
C PRO A 37 10.65 -5.21 -24.29
N ASN A 38 9.59 -5.73 -23.68
CA ASN A 38 8.26 -5.92 -24.27
C ASN A 38 7.19 -5.11 -23.52
N GLY A 39 7.56 -4.01 -22.84
CA GLY A 39 6.63 -3.21 -22.07
C GLY A 39 5.81 -4.05 -21.08
N ILE A 40 4.50 -3.86 -21.06
CA ILE A 40 3.58 -4.59 -20.16
C ILE A 40 3.46 -6.09 -20.45
N ASP A 41 3.84 -6.53 -21.66
CA ASP A 41 3.84 -7.94 -22.06
C ASP A 41 5.14 -8.67 -21.66
N THR A 42 6.09 -7.98 -21.03
CA THR A 42 7.32 -8.59 -20.51
C THR A 42 7.00 -9.68 -19.49
N ILE A 43 7.57 -10.87 -19.69
CA ILE A 43 7.49 -11.98 -18.74
C ILE A 43 8.28 -11.63 -17.50
N VAL A 44 7.65 -11.67 -16.33
CA VAL A 44 8.32 -11.49 -15.04
C VAL A 44 8.44 -12.81 -14.31
N GLY A 45 9.60 -13.03 -13.67
CA GLY A 45 9.90 -14.28 -12.96
C GLY A 45 8.95 -14.55 -11.79
N GLU A 46 8.94 -15.80 -11.32
CA GLU A 46 8.06 -16.29 -10.26
C GLU A 46 8.14 -15.44 -8.97
N ASN A 47 9.32 -14.91 -8.68
CA ASN A 47 9.58 -14.00 -7.55
C ASN A 47 9.73 -12.53 -7.97
N GLY A 48 9.38 -12.18 -9.22
CA GLY A 48 9.59 -10.83 -9.75
C GLY A 48 11.07 -10.41 -9.78
N THR A 49 11.98 -11.36 -10.03
CA THR A 49 13.44 -11.15 -9.96
C THR A 49 13.97 -10.16 -10.98
N THR A 50 13.21 -9.89 -12.04
CA THR A 50 13.55 -8.92 -13.09
C THR A 50 13.10 -7.48 -12.78
N ILE A 51 12.40 -7.26 -11.65
CA ILE A 51 11.86 -5.97 -11.23
C ILE A 51 12.25 -5.66 -9.78
N SER A 52 12.43 -4.36 -9.47
CA SER A 52 12.81 -3.88 -8.14
C SER A 52 11.71 -4.07 -7.09
N GLY A 53 12.03 -3.90 -5.81
CA GLY A 53 11.05 -3.95 -4.71
C GLY A 53 9.93 -2.93 -4.87
N GLY A 54 10.28 -1.69 -5.21
CA GLY A 54 9.30 -0.61 -5.45
C GLY A 54 8.41 -0.86 -6.68
N GLU A 55 8.96 -1.44 -7.75
CA GLU A 55 8.19 -1.83 -8.93
C GLU A 55 7.21 -2.96 -8.60
N ARG A 56 7.63 -3.98 -7.82
CA ARG A 56 6.73 -5.04 -7.33
C ARG A 56 5.59 -4.47 -6.48
N GLN A 57 5.89 -3.50 -5.62
CA GLN A 57 4.88 -2.86 -4.79
C GLN A 57 3.87 -2.07 -5.63
N ARG A 58 4.30 -1.31 -6.64
CA ARG A 58 3.40 -0.62 -7.58
C ARG A 58 2.51 -1.60 -8.36
N ILE A 59 3.04 -2.74 -8.78
CA ILE A 59 2.23 -3.80 -9.42
C ILE A 59 1.15 -4.32 -8.45
N SER A 60 1.49 -4.50 -7.18
CA SER A 60 0.52 -4.91 -6.15
C SER A 60 -0.59 -3.86 -5.95
N ILE A 61 -0.22 -2.58 -5.99
CA ILE A 61 -1.19 -1.47 -5.93
C ILE A 61 -2.06 -1.45 -7.19
N ALA A 62 -1.48 -1.67 -8.39
CA ALA A 62 -2.24 -1.76 -9.64
C ALA A 62 -3.29 -2.88 -9.60
N ARG A 63 -2.95 -4.05 -9.05
CA ARG A 63 -3.91 -5.14 -8.80
C ARG A 63 -5.05 -4.70 -7.88
N ALA A 64 -4.73 -3.99 -6.81
CA ALA A 64 -5.72 -3.52 -5.84
C ALA A 64 -6.64 -2.43 -6.44
N LEU A 65 -6.09 -1.52 -7.25
CA LEU A 65 -6.85 -0.52 -8.02
C LEU A 65 -7.80 -1.19 -9.00
N LEU A 66 -7.31 -2.16 -9.77
CA LEU A 66 -8.11 -2.91 -10.75
C LEU A 66 -9.23 -3.72 -10.08
N LYS A 67 -8.98 -4.26 -8.88
CA LYS A 67 -9.98 -4.99 -8.09
C LYS A 67 -11.10 -4.10 -7.56
N ASP A 68 -10.79 -2.85 -7.29
CA ASP A 68 -11.71 -1.81 -6.79
C ASP A 68 -12.57 -2.22 -5.58
N ALA A 69 -11.95 -2.92 -4.63
CA ALA A 69 -12.65 -3.37 -3.43
C ALA A 69 -13.02 -2.17 -2.51
N PRO A 70 -14.18 -2.19 -1.82
CA PRO A 70 -14.60 -1.12 -0.91
C PRO A 70 -13.81 -1.07 0.40
N ILE A 71 -13.12 -2.16 0.76
CA ILE A 71 -12.29 -2.29 1.96
C ILE A 71 -10.87 -2.63 1.52
N ILE A 72 -9.90 -1.84 1.97
CA ILE A 72 -8.47 -2.01 1.70
C ILE A 72 -7.76 -2.38 3.00
N LEU A 73 -6.95 -3.42 2.95
CA LEU A 73 -6.05 -3.80 4.04
C LEU A 73 -4.62 -3.42 3.62
N LEU A 74 -3.96 -2.60 4.43
CA LEU A 74 -2.58 -2.19 4.24
C LEU A 74 -1.73 -2.75 5.39
N ASP A 75 -0.79 -3.61 5.06
CA ASP A 75 0.19 -4.14 6.00
C ASP A 75 1.58 -3.63 5.60
N GLU A 76 2.23 -2.93 6.51
CA GLU A 76 3.60 -2.42 6.42
C GLU A 76 4.02 -1.81 5.06
N VAL A 77 3.34 -0.75 4.65
CA VAL A 77 3.51 -0.11 3.31
C VAL A 77 4.89 0.56 3.11
N SER A 78 5.76 0.60 4.11
CA SER A 78 6.96 1.44 4.13
C SER A 78 8.27 0.70 4.40
N ALA A 79 8.59 -0.39 3.68
CA ALA A 79 9.91 -1.01 3.76
C ALA A 79 10.89 -0.27 2.83
N SER A 80 11.94 0.35 3.41
CA SER A 80 13.24 0.75 2.83
C SER A 80 13.29 1.00 1.31
N LEU A 81 12.53 1.96 0.81
CA LEU A 81 12.59 2.42 -0.57
C LEU A 81 13.39 3.72 -0.65
N ASP A 82 13.98 4.00 -1.82
CA ASP A 82 14.52 5.33 -2.09
C ASP A 82 13.41 6.39 -2.14
N VAL A 83 13.78 7.65 -1.90
CA VAL A 83 12.84 8.78 -1.74
C VAL A 83 11.92 8.96 -2.96
N GLU A 84 12.43 8.72 -4.16
CA GLU A 84 11.65 8.88 -5.39
C GLU A 84 10.58 7.81 -5.54
N ASN A 85 10.92 6.55 -5.26
CA ASN A 85 9.96 5.45 -5.25
C ASN A 85 8.94 5.59 -4.12
N GLU A 86 9.33 6.12 -2.96
CA GLU A 86 8.43 6.37 -1.84
C GLU A 86 7.32 7.37 -2.23
N THR A 87 7.66 8.46 -2.89
CA THR A 87 6.68 9.48 -3.34
C THR A 87 5.66 8.87 -4.30
N LYS A 88 6.11 8.17 -5.34
CA LYS A 88 5.22 7.52 -6.33
C LYS A 88 4.28 6.49 -5.69
N ILE A 89 4.78 5.72 -4.71
CA ILE A 89 3.98 4.75 -3.97
C ILE A 89 2.93 5.46 -3.10
N GLN A 90 3.29 6.56 -2.44
CA GLN A 90 2.34 7.34 -1.63
C GLN A 90 1.21 7.94 -2.49
N GLU A 91 1.52 8.45 -3.68
CA GLU A 91 0.52 8.92 -4.64
C GLU A 91 -0.42 7.79 -5.08
N ALA A 92 0.12 6.63 -5.43
CA ALA A 92 -0.66 5.46 -5.82
C ALA A 92 -1.56 4.95 -4.68
N ILE A 93 -1.07 4.94 -3.43
CA ILE A 93 -1.86 4.59 -2.25
C ILE A 93 -2.96 5.61 -2.01
N SER A 94 -2.67 6.90 -2.16
CA SER A 94 -3.67 7.97 -2.02
C SER A 94 -4.80 7.81 -3.03
N CYS A 95 -4.46 7.42 -4.28
CA CYS A 95 -5.45 7.08 -5.30
C CYS A 95 -6.28 5.84 -4.90
N LEU A 96 -5.62 4.77 -4.45
CA LEU A 96 -6.24 3.51 -4.06
C LEU A 96 -7.23 3.68 -2.90
N THR A 97 -6.91 4.52 -1.93
CA THR A 97 -7.66 4.65 -0.66
C THR A 97 -8.81 5.65 -0.72
N LYS A 98 -8.90 6.43 -1.81
CA LYS A 98 -9.92 7.48 -1.98
C LYS A 98 -11.34 6.90 -1.91
N ASN A 99 -12.17 7.44 -1.01
CA ASN A 99 -13.57 7.02 -0.80
C ASN A 99 -13.74 5.56 -0.38
N LYS A 100 -12.74 4.96 0.29
CA LYS A 100 -12.78 3.56 0.74
C LYS A 100 -12.57 3.45 2.25
N THR A 101 -12.99 2.33 2.81
CA THR A 101 -12.61 1.96 4.17
C THR A 101 -11.21 1.37 4.15
N VAL A 102 -10.29 1.98 4.91
CA VAL A 102 -8.89 1.55 4.96
C VAL A 102 -8.56 1.05 6.36
N ILE A 103 -8.06 -0.18 6.45
CA ILE A 103 -7.52 -0.76 7.68
C ILE A 103 -6.01 -0.86 7.49
N ILE A 104 -5.25 -0.21 8.39
CA ILE A 104 -3.79 -0.17 8.30
C ILE A 104 -3.20 -0.83 9.53
N ILE A 105 -2.31 -1.80 9.32
CA ILE A 105 -1.38 -2.25 10.36
C ILE A 105 -0.14 -1.38 10.23
N ALA A 106 0.12 -0.56 11.24
CA ALA A 106 1.17 0.44 11.17
C ALA A 106 2.19 0.29 12.29
N HIS A 107 3.45 0.37 11.91
CA HIS A 107 4.60 0.39 12.82
C HIS A 107 5.17 1.80 13.03
N ARG A 108 4.70 2.79 12.26
CA ARG A 108 5.14 4.20 12.35
C ARG A 108 4.00 5.09 12.83
N MET A 109 4.23 5.83 13.91
CA MET A 109 3.20 6.71 14.50
C MET A 109 2.69 7.78 13.53
N ARG A 110 3.54 8.30 12.61
CA ARG A 110 3.13 9.27 11.58
C ARG A 110 1.99 8.75 10.68
N THR A 111 1.93 7.46 10.44
CA THR A 111 0.86 6.82 9.65
C THR A 111 -0.45 6.77 10.45
N ILE A 112 -0.34 6.62 11.78
CA ILE A 112 -1.50 6.38 12.66
C ILE A 112 -2.16 7.70 13.09
N SER A 113 -1.40 8.78 13.25
CA SER A 113 -1.88 10.04 13.84
C SER A 113 -3.05 10.68 13.07
N ASN A 114 -3.15 10.43 11.77
CA ASN A 114 -4.22 10.94 10.90
C ASN A 114 -5.39 9.96 10.72
N ALA A 115 -5.36 8.79 11.37
CA ALA A 115 -6.43 7.82 11.27
C ALA A 115 -7.71 8.32 11.98
N ASN A 116 -8.86 8.09 11.35
CA ASN A 116 -10.16 8.43 11.95
C ASN A 116 -10.42 7.63 13.24
N LYS A 117 -9.92 6.39 13.29
CA LYS A 117 -10.08 5.48 14.41
C LYS A 117 -8.83 4.63 14.58
N ILE A 118 -8.33 4.57 15.79
CA ILE A 118 -7.16 3.77 16.19
C ILE A 118 -7.65 2.67 17.13
N VAL A 119 -7.19 1.45 16.89
CA VAL A 119 -7.46 0.29 17.74
C VAL A 119 -6.13 -0.23 18.24
N VAL A 120 -5.95 -0.25 19.56
CA VAL A 120 -4.75 -0.80 20.19
C VAL A 120 -5.02 -2.22 20.64
N LEU A 121 -4.17 -3.14 20.17
CA LEU A 121 -4.24 -4.56 20.50
C LEU A 121 -3.12 -4.96 21.45
N GLU A 122 -3.45 -5.68 22.50
CA GLU A 122 -2.51 -6.33 23.40
C GLU A 122 -2.95 -7.75 23.68
N ALA A 123 -2.06 -8.72 23.50
CA ALA A 123 -2.35 -10.15 23.68
C ALA A 123 -3.63 -10.61 22.95
N GLY A 124 -3.87 -10.10 21.72
CA GLY A 124 -5.03 -10.45 20.90
C GLY A 124 -6.37 -9.80 21.34
N ARG A 125 -6.34 -8.85 22.29
CA ARG A 125 -7.53 -8.14 22.77
C ARG A 125 -7.43 -6.66 22.50
N VAL A 126 -8.56 -6.01 22.23
CA VAL A 126 -8.65 -4.56 22.13
C VAL A 126 -8.57 -3.96 23.53
N VAL A 127 -7.53 -3.17 23.78
CA VAL A 127 -7.29 -2.52 25.09
C VAL A 127 -7.57 -1.02 25.05
N GLN A 128 -7.42 -0.36 23.91
CA GLN A 128 -7.80 1.04 23.71
C GLN A 128 -8.39 1.23 22.32
N CYS A 129 -9.33 2.17 22.18
CA CYS A 129 -9.97 2.52 20.93
C CYS A 129 -10.40 3.98 20.95
N GLY A 130 -10.01 4.75 19.92
CA GLY A 130 -10.32 6.17 19.81
C GLY A 130 -9.56 6.83 18.65
N ASN A 131 -9.57 8.14 18.55
CA ASN A 131 -8.70 8.89 17.67
C ASN A 131 -7.39 9.30 18.37
N HIS A 132 -6.46 9.90 17.62
CA HIS A 132 -5.16 10.32 18.17
C HIS A 132 -5.30 11.25 19.39
N ASN A 133 -6.16 12.28 19.28
CA ASN A 133 -6.33 13.28 20.32
C ASN A 133 -6.93 12.70 21.61
N GLU A 134 -7.83 11.74 21.48
CA GLU A 134 -8.42 11.03 22.61
C GLU A 134 -7.37 10.15 23.31
N LEU A 135 -6.67 9.35 22.53
CA LEU A 135 -5.75 8.34 23.07
C LEU A 135 -4.44 8.93 23.62
N ILE A 136 -3.95 10.05 23.09
CA ILE A 136 -2.73 10.69 23.57
C ILE A 136 -2.93 11.32 24.97
N ASN A 137 -4.17 11.72 25.29
CA ASN A 137 -4.53 12.29 26.57
C ASN A 137 -4.95 11.24 27.61
N GLN A 138 -5.07 9.98 27.23
CA GLN A 138 -5.35 8.86 28.14
C GLN A 138 -4.06 8.13 28.50
N ASP A 139 -3.91 7.76 29.76
CA ASP A 139 -2.80 6.90 30.15
C ASP A 139 -3.03 5.49 29.60
N GLY A 140 -2.02 4.95 28.91
CA GLY A 140 -2.13 3.63 28.28
C GLY A 140 -1.04 3.37 27.25
N ILE A 141 -1.16 2.23 26.59
CA ILE A 141 -0.17 1.73 25.64
C ILE A 141 0.05 2.71 24.48
N TYR A 142 -1.02 3.30 23.92
CA TYR A 142 -0.90 4.23 22.82
C TYR A 142 0.02 5.41 23.13
N LYS A 143 -0.21 6.09 24.27
CA LYS A 143 0.60 7.21 24.73
C LYS A 143 2.06 6.81 24.93
N GLN A 144 2.31 5.65 25.52
CA GLN A 144 3.67 5.13 25.71
C GLN A 144 4.36 4.90 24.35
N MET A 145 3.68 4.30 23.37
CA MET A 145 4.22 4.07 22.02
C MET A 145 4.56 5.39 21.32
N VAL A 146 3.71 6.42 21.43
CA VAL A 146 3.97 7.76 20.86
C VAL A 146 5.23 8.37 21.49
N LEU A 147 5.34 8.34 22.83
CA LEU A 147 6.48 8.91 23.54
C LEU A 147 7.80 8.20 23.24
N LEU A 148 7.77 6.87 23.02
CA LEU A 148 8.96 6.11 22.65
C LEU A 148 9.45 6.42 21.24
N GLN A 149 8.55 6.70 20.28
CA GLN A 149 8.92 7.02 18.90
C GLN A 149 9.32 8.49 18.70
N SER A 150 8.86 9.41 19.55
CA SER A 150 9.25 10.82 19.49
C SER A 150 10.68 11.09 20.01
N LYS A 151 11.32 10.07 20.62
CA LYS A 151 12.70 10.15 21.13
C LYS A 151 13.76 9.63 20.13
N LYS A 152 13.34 9.17 18.95
CA LYS A 152 14.23 8.77 17.85
C LYS A 152 14.21 9.80 16.71
#